data_c274b719e531415ddd4e7eddc2ee9be2
#
_entry.id   c274b719e531415ddd4e7eddc2ee9be2
#
_cell.length_a   1.000
_cell.length_b   1.000
_cell.length_c   1.000
_cell.angle_alpha   90.00
_cell.angle_beta   90.00
_cell.angle_gamma   90.00
#
_symmetry.space_group_name_H-M   'P 1'
#
loop_
_entity.id
_entity.type
_entity.pdbx_description
1 polymer ?
#
loop_
_entity_poly.entity_id
_entity_poly.type
_entity_poly.pdbx_seq_one_letter_code
_entity_poly.pdbx_strand_id
1 'polypeptide(L)'
;MNQAVSERQFAPHLSLDVEGITVASTNLDNVFNARKIPSSDGSCIFGSLNLPEYQRPYRWSEEQLARLLDDLRGFFSTDAPGHDFYLGSIILHQQGGDGRERGILNIIDGQQRITSLALLHCLQKGDKGAPALEFNSPESYRRIQHNLRWLEQQKLPRIDFSRINVTLVVTRREDDAYRFFETQNTSGVRLGGADIIKAYHLRSVIPATQNDFARTWERLGDLKPLVATLMKSRHWQSLRWRNVASDRDPLLERKQIVTELAERTLANTADIAYRPLQVHRDAWGKDMHSVQPGYAMRQPLGSGVNTMRYVAYFHGLRQTLLDVGEAPPKGSFAYYYKRLSKDACGSVFLSRAYECALLMYASQFGTARLLEVSLWMFRVIFSMRLIREVSVREDGVQAHIRDNPLMDWIASSHSEDELLEYLRSYKYTPTGAGLDKHSIKKRFVESVSITLHLNLPWPNPIRVAAEYDAELCAAIKRISLADIARQGGK
;
A
#
# COMPACT_ATOMS: atom_id res chain seq x y z
N MET A 1 -25.56 -13.99 -53.33
CA MET A 1 -24.89 -12.69 -52.98
C MET A 1 -24.33 -12.84 -51.60
N ASN A 2 -23.01 -13.10 -51.55
CA ASN A 2 -22.21 -13.31 -50.32
C ASN A 2 -21.93 -11.97 -49.69
N GLN A 3 -22.17 -11.83 -48.39
CA GLN A 3 -21.55 -10.79 -47.61
C GLN A 3 -20.65 -11.44 -46.56
N ALA A 4 -19.39 -11.10 -46.67
CA ALA A 4 -18.29 -11.53 -45.84
C ALA A 4 -18.45 -11.04 -44.40
N VAL A 5 -18.29 -11.92 -43.46
CA VAL A 5 -18.12 -11.62 -42.01
C VAL A 5 -16.71 -11.12 -41.82
N SER A 6 -16.57 -9.91 -41.40
CA SER A 6 -15.32 -9.25 -41.05
C SER A 6 -14.68 -9.92 -39.84
N GLU A 7 -13.52 -10.51 -40.04
CA GLU A 7 -12.63 -10.98 -38.97
C GLU A 7 -12.23 -9.81 -38.06
N ARG A 8 -12.63 -9.88 -36.80
CA ARG A 8 -12.07 -9.03 -35.77
C ARG A 8 -10.61 -9.43 -35.55
N GLN A 9 -9.71 -8.56 -35.93
CA GLN A 9 -8.29 -8.66 -35.56
C GLN A 9 -8.17 -8.69 -34.04
N PHE A 10 -7.80 -9.85 -33.51
CA PHE A 10 -7.29 -9.96 -32.15
C PHE A 10 -5.98 -9.17 -32.04
N ALA A 11 -5.86 -8.41 -30.95
CA ALA A 11 -4.65 -7.69 -30.59
C ALA A 11 -3.42 -8.62 -30.63
N PRO A 12 -2.24 -8.11 -30.98
CA PRO A 12 -1.06 -8.93 -31.12
C PRO A 12 -0.75 -9.63 -29.80
N HIS A 13 -0.69 -10.96 -29.83
CA HIS A 13 -0.04 -11.73 -28.79
C HIS A 13 1.35 -11.14 -28.60
N LEU A 14 1.65 -10.67 -27.37
CA LEU A 14 3.01 -10.43 -26.94
C LEU A 14 3.75 -11.76 -27.13
N SER A 15 4.49 -11.86 -28.22
CA SER A 15 5.50 -12.90 -28.37
C SER A 15 6.52 -12.65 -27.27
N LEU A 16 6.47 -13.47 -26.21
CA LEU A 16 7.60 -13.64 -25.33
C LEU A 16 8.73 -14.11 -26.23
N ASP A 17 9.75 -13.28 -26.43
CA ASP A 17 11.01 -13.73 -27.00
C ASP A 17 11.50 -14.87 -26.13
N VAL A 18 11.38 -16.07 -26.64
CA VAL A 18 11.73 -17.33 -25.94
C VAL A 18 13.25 -17.49 -25.84
N GLU A 19 14.03 -16.62 -26.49
CA GLU A 19 15.49 -16.57 -26.35
C GLU A 19 15.89 -16.15 -24.94
N GLY A 20 16.28 -17.13 -24.12
CA GLY A 20 16.80 -16.89 -22.76
C GLY A 20 16.03 -17.58 -21.62
N ILE A 21 14.96 -18.31 -21.92
CA ILE A 21 14.24 -19.10 -20.95
C ILE A 21 14.65 -20.58 -21.05
N THR A 22 15.12 -21.13 -19.96
CA THR A 22 15.53 -22.52 -19.83
C THR A 22 14.51 -23.26 -18.96
N VAL A 23 14.05 -24.43 -19.40
CA VAL A 23 13.09 -25.25 -18.65
C VAL A 23 13.73 -26.60 -18.32
N ALA A 24 13.56 -27.05 -17.08
CA ALA A 24 14.00 -28.37 -16.64
C ALA A 24 12.98 -29.00 -15.69
N SER A 25 12.79 -30.31 -15.79
CA SER A 25 12.09 -31.10 -14.78
C SER A 25 13.11 -31.81 -13.90
N THR A 26 12.95 -31.68 -12.58
CA THR A 26 13.86 -32.28 -11.63
C THR A 26 13.16 -32.56 -10.30
N ASN A 27 13.83 -33.24 -9.39
CA ASN A 27 13.31 -33.43 -8.05
C ASN A 27 13.88 -32.37 -7.07
N LEU A 28 13.20 -32.22 -5.95
CA LEU A 28 13.54 -31.21 -4.96
C LEU A 28 14.86 -31.48 -4.25
N ASP A 29 15.27 -32.75 -4.11
CA ASP A 29 16.58 -33.10 -3.54
C ASP A 29 17.74 -32.55 -4.37
N ASN A 30 17.62 -32.60 -5.70
CA ASN A 30 18.60 -32.01 -6.61
C ASN A 30 18.68 -30.48 -6.45
N VAL A 31 17.54 -29.85 -6.30
CA VAL A 31 17.44 -28.37 -6.13
C VAL A 31 18.06 -27.95 -4.79
N PHE A 32 17.73 -28.66 -3.70
CA PHE A 32 18.20 -28.34 -2.36
C PHE A 32 19.70 -28.57 -2.21
N ASN A 33 20.22 -29.60 -2.82
CA ASN A 33 21.66 -29.92 -2.81
C ASN A 33 22.46 -29.17 -3.89
N ALA A 34 21.83 -28.22 -4.60
CA ALA A 34 22.45 -27.44 -5.67
C ALA A 34 23.23 -28.35 -6.68
N ARG A 35 22.62 -29.46 -7.11
CA ARG A 35 23.20 -30.32 -8.12
C ARG A 35 23.03 -29.71 -9.51
N LYS A 36 23.90 -30.13 -10.45
CA LYS A 36 23.73 -29.76 -11.86
C LYS A 36 22.48 -30.40 -12.44
N ILE A 37 21.58 -29.59 -12.97
CA ILE A 37 20.30 -30.02 -13.52
C ILE A 37 20.32 -29.78 -15.02
N PRO A 38 20.28 -30.85 -15.84
CA PRO A 38 20.22 -30.73 -17.29
C PRO A 38 18.87 -30.14 -17.69
N SER A 39 18.87 -29.26 -18.68
CA SER A 39 17.69 -28.61 -19.21
C SER A 39 17.31 -29.09 -20.61
N SER A 40 16.10 -28.75 -21.04
CA SER A 40 15.55 -29.12 -22.32
C SER A 40 16.31 -28.56 -23.54
N ASP A 41 17.02 -27.48 -23.37
CA ASP A 41 17.86 -26.82 -24.40
C ASP A 41 19.31 -27.32 -24.43
N GLY A 42 19.64 -28.33 -23.66
CA GLY A 42 20.99 -28.88 -23.53
C GLY A 42 21.93 -28.07 -22.63
N SER A 43 21.48 -26.98 -22.05
CA SER A 43 22.22 -26.25 -21.03
C SER A 43 22.08 -26.89 -19.65
N CYS A 44 22.80 -26.36 -18.65
CA CYS A 44 22.67 -26.82 -17.27
C CYS A 44 22.26 -25.68 -16.37
N ILE A 45 21.30 -25.96 -15.49
CA ILE A 45 20.95 -25.10 -14.36
C ILE A 45 21.84 -25.52 -13.19
N PHE A 46 22.64 -24.56 -12.67
CA PHE A 46 23.57 -24.86 -11.59
C PHE A 46 23.77 -23.65 -10.68
N GLY A 47 23.38 -23.77 -9.43
CA GLY A 47 23.51 -22.68 -8.45
C GLY A 47 22.88 -22.98 -7.11
N SER A 48 23.12 -22.09 -6.16
CA SER A 48 22.45 -22.10 -4.86
C SER A 48 21.16 -21.29 -4.92
N LEU A 49 20.11 -21.78 -4.28
CA LEU A 49 18.88 -21.00 -4.11
C LEU A 49 19.16 -19.74 -3.27
N ASN A 50 18.56 -18.65 -3.67
CA ASN A 50 18.61 -17.38 -2.96
C ASN A 50 17.24 -16.71 -2.97
N LEU A 51 16.91 -15.97 -1.92
CA LEU A 51 15.73 -15.14 -1.83
C LEU A 51 16.14 -13.68 -2.04
N PRO A 52 15.81 -13.08 -3.20
CA PRO A 52 16.11 -11.67 -3.45
C PRO A 52 15.36 -10.75 -2.49
N GLU A 53 15.97 -9.62 -2.15
CA GLU A 53 15.41 -8.64 -1.22
C GLU A 53 14.07 -8.01 -1.67
N TYR A 54 13.78 -8.02 -2.97
CA TYR A 54 12.50 -7.55 -3.50
C TYR A 54 11.36 -8.54 -3.28
N GLN A 55 11.65 -9.80 -2.91
CA GLN A 55 10.61 -10.77 -2.60
C GLN A 55 9.81 -10.37 -1.36
N ARG A 56 8.52 -10.72 -1.38
CA ARG A 56 7.66 -10.52 -0.21
C ARG A 56 8.10 -11.41 0.95
N PRO A 57 7.80 -11.03 2.20
CA PRO A 57 8.03 -11.88 3.35
C PRO A 57 7.34 -13.26 3.22
N TYR A 58 7.90 -14.24 3.91
CA TYR A 58 7.24 -15.53 4.07
C TYR A 58 5.97 -15.36 4.93
N ARG A 59 4.80 -15.72 4.37
CA ARG A 59 3.48 -15.42 4.96
C ARG A 59 2.57 -16.61 5.15
N TRP A 60 2.96 -17.81 4.72
CA TRP A 60 2.10 -18.97 4.92
C TRP A 60 1.76 -19.17 6.39
N SER A 61 0.48 -19.34 6.69
CA SER A 61 -0.05 -19.67 8.01
C SER A 61 -0.12 -21.18 8.20
N GLU A 62 -0.54 -21.59 9.39
CA GLU A 62 -0.78 -23.00 9.73
C GLU A 62 -1.78 -23.64 8.74
N GLU A 63 -2.77 -22.90 8.25
CA GLU A 63 -3.78 -23.42 7.31
C GLU A 63 -3.16 -23.86 5.99
N GLN A 64 -2.25 -23.04 5.40
CA GLN A 64 -1.56 -23.43 4.17
C GLN A 64 -0.58 -24.57 4.38
N LEU A 65 0.11 -24.59 5.54
CA LEU A 65 0.99 -25.69 5.92
C LEU A 65 0.21 -26.98 6.16
N ALA A 66 -0.93 -26.93 6.82
CA ALA A 66 -1.79 -28.09 7.05
C ALA A 66 -2.22 -28.73 5.71
N ARG A 67 -2.66 -27.89 4.74
CA ARG A 67 -3.02 -28.37 3.40
C ARG A 67 -1.84 -29.05 2.72
N LEU A 68 -0.65 -28.42 2.73
CA LEU A 68 0.55 -29.04 2.17
C LEU A 68 0.88 -30.39 2.85
N LEU A 69 0.79 -30.45 4.19
CA LEU A 69 1.01 -31.68 4.93
C LEU A 69 0.00 -32.76 4.60
N ASP A 70 -1.27 -32.43 4.43
CA ASP A 70 -2.32 -33.38 4.09
C ASP A 70 -2.10 -33.93 2.68
N ASP A 71 -1.70 -33.09 1.71
CA ASP A 71 -1.34 -33.52 0.36
C ASP A 71 -0.13 -34.48 0.40
N LEU A 72 0.92 -34.13 1.16
CA LEU A 72 2.11 -34.97 1.32
C LEU A 72 1.79 -36.27 2.08
N ARG A 73 0.97 -36.24 3.13
CA ARG A 73 0.52 -37.44 3.82
C ARG A 73 -0.24 -38.37 2.89
N GLY A 74 -1.22 -37.83 2.15
CA GLY A 74 -1.99 -38.58 1.17
C GLY A 74 -1.09 -39.28 0.16
N PHE A 75 -0.09 -38.59 -0.35
CA PHE A 75 0.85 -39.13 -1.33
C PHE A 75 1.81 -40.18 -0.74
N PHE A 76 2.48 -39.85 0.38
CA PHE A 76 3.51 -40.70 0.98
C PHE A 76 2.95 -41.83 1.86
N SER A 77 1.64 -41.85 2.18
CA SER A 77 0.98 -42.96 2.88
C SER A 77 0.59 -44.10 1.95
N THR A 78 0.53 -43.84 0.64
CA THR A 78 0.18 -44.83 -0.36
C THR A 78 1.47 -45.40 -0.99
N ASP A 79 1.77 -46.66 -0.74
CA ASP A 79 2.91 -47.40 -1.36
C ASP A 79 2.69 -47.65 -2.86
N ALA A 80 2.22 -46.65 -3.60
CA ALA A 80 2.02 -46.76 -5.06
C ALA A 80 3.39 -46.53 -5.73
N PRO A 81 4.01 -47.56 -6.26
CA PRO A 81 5.25 -47.40 -7.03
C PRO A 81 4.93 -46.77 -8.39
N GLY A 82 5.66 -45.71 -8.74
CA GLY A 82 5.70 -45.24 -10.12
C GLY A 82 5.32 -43.82 -10.42
N HIS A 83 4.83 -43.04 -9.44
CA HIS A 83 4.50 -41.61 -9.64
C HIS A 83 5.23 -40.73 -8.65
N ASP A 84 5.70 -39.57 -9.12
CA ASP A 84 6.28 -38.52 -8.27
C ASP A 84 5.19 -37.52 -7.88
N PHE A 85 5.37 -36.91 -6.67
CA PHE A 85 4.53 -35.80 -6.24
C PHE A 85 4.92 -34.55 -7.03
N TYR A 86 4.01 -34.02 -7.83
CA TYR A 86 4.29 -32.80 -8.59
C TYR A 86 3.96 -31.56 -7.76
N LEU A 87 5.01 -30.82 -7.35
CA LEU A 87 4.88 -29.60 -6.56
C LEU A 87 4.40 -28.39 -7.38
N GLY A 88 4.59 -28.43 -8.68
CA GLY A 88 4.32 -27.31 -9.59
C GLY A 88 5.59 -26.68 -10.15
N SER A 89 5.42 -25.56 -10.84
CA SER A 89 6.55 -24.81 -11.39
C SER A 89 7.16 -23.86 -10.36
N ILE A 90 8.48 -23.68 -10.47
CA ILE A 90 9.28 -22.72 -9.72
C ILE A 90 10.01 -21.86 -10.74
N ILE A 91 9.90 -20.54 -10.60
CA ILE A 91 10.56 -19.59 -11.50
C ILE A 91 11.80 -19.05 -10.82
N LEU A 92 12.92 -19.12 -11.51
CA LEU A 92 14.23 -18.74 -11.02
C LEU A 92 14.90 -17.75 -11.98
N HIS A 93 15.66 -16.82 -11.43
CA HIS A 93 16.61 -16.01 -12.19
C HIS A 93 18.02 -16.49 -11.86
N GLN A 94 18.74 -16.99 -12.85
CA GLN A 94 20.13 -17.38 -12.69
C GLN A 94 21.06 -16.18 -12.87
N GLN A 95 21.67 -15.76 -11.78
CA GLN A 95 22.64 -14.67 -11.76
C GLN A 95 24.06 -15.25 -11.73
N GLY A 96 24.89 -14.88 -12.70
CA GLY A 96 26.22 -15.44 -12.84
C GLY A 96 26.21 -16.93 -13.22
N GLY A 97 27.39 -17.46 -13.50
CA GLY A 97 27.55 -18.84 -13.96
C GLY A 97 27.05 -19.06 -15.41
N ASP A 98 27.80 -19.82 -16.16
CA ASP A 98 27.46 -20.23 -17.53
C ASP A 98 26.92 -21.68 -17.62
N GLY A 99 26.50 -22.24 -16.49
CA GLY A 99 26.17 -23.66 -16.34
C GLY A 99 27.39 -24.55 -16.08
N ARG A 100 28.61 -24.05 -16.22
CA ARG A 100 29.86 -24.72 -15.84
C ARG A 100 30.28 -24.36 -14.42
N GLU A 101 30.11 -23.09 -14.08
CA GLU A 101 30.35 -22.54 -12.74
C GLU A 101 29.06 -22.43 -11.95
N ARG A 102 29.16 -22.46 -10.62
CA ARG A 102 28.05 -22.33 -9.71
C ARG A 102 27.58 -20.87 -9.68
N GLY A 103 26.34 -20.63 -10.09
CA GLY A 103 25.67 -19.33 -10.01
C GLY A 103 24.78 -19.20 -8.77
N ILE A 104 24.04 -18.11 -8.72
CA ILE A 104 22.97 -17.86 -7.75
C ILE A 104 21.64 -18.04 -8.46
N LEU A 105 20.75 -18.85 -7.90
CA LEU A 105 19.39 -19.08 -8.39
C LEU A 105 18.41 -18.29 -7.53
N ASN A 106 18.12 -17.07 -7.93
CA ASN A 106 17.17 -16.19 -7.28
C ASN A 106 15.74 -16.67 -7.50
N ILE A 107 15.02 -16.98 -6.43
CA ILE A 107 13.63 -17.45 -6.50
C ILE A 107 12.72 -16.27 -6.88
N ILE A 108 12.05 -16.37 -8.03
CA ILE A 108 11.08 -15.38 -8.52
C ILE A 108 9.66 -15.78 -8.14
N ASP A 109 9.29 -17.05 -8.36
CA ASP A 109 8.04 -17.62 -7.88
C ASP A 109 8.27 -19.00 -7.25
N GLY A 110 7.38 -19.38 -6.35
CA GLY A 110 7.48 -20.62 -5.58
C GLY A 110 8.11 -20.46 -4.20
N GLN A 111 8.48 -19.25 -3.78
CA GLN A 111 9.12 -18.96 -2.50
C GLN A 111 8.39 -19.60 -1.31
N GLN A 112 7.08 -19.42 -1.18
CA GLN A 112 6.32 -19.93 -0.04
C GLN A 112 6.39 -21.46 0.04
N ARG A 113 6.27 -22.14 -1.11
CA ARG A 113 6.36 -23.60 -1.21
C ARG A 113 7.75 -24.11 -0.87
N ILE A 114 8.78 -23.50 -1.46
CA ILE A 114 10.19 -23.86 -1.22
C ILE A 114 10.56 -23.65 0.25
N THR A 115 10.20 -22.52 0.84
CA THR A 115 10.44 -22.24 2.25
C THR A 115 9.78 -23.27 3.15
N SER A 116 8.50 -23.60 2.91
CA SER A 116 7.76 -24.58 3.72
C SER A 116 8.39 -25.99 3.62
N LEU A 117 8.82 -26.40 2.43
CA LEU A 117 9.50 -27.68 2.23
C LEU A 117 10.92 -27.71 2.80
N ALA A 118 11.62 -26.57 2.82
CA ALA A 118 12.89 -26.44 3.50
C ALA A 118 12.73 -26.59 5.02
N LEU A 119 11.66 -26.03 5.62
CA LEU A 119 11.34 -26.25 7.03
C LEU A 119 11.07 -27.74 7.34
N LEU A 120 10.28 -28.42 6.50
CA LEU A 120 10.04 -29.85 6.64
C LEU A 120 11.30 -30.67 6.47
N HIS A 121 12.17 -30.29 5.54
CA HIS A 121 13.48 -30.93 5.36
C HIS A 121 14.37 -30.79 6.59
N CYS A 122 14.48 -29.59 7.17
CA CYS A 122 15.23 -29.35 8.40
C CYS A 122 14.72 -30.21 9.57
N LEU A 123 13.40 -30.30 9.75
CA LEU A 123 12.80 -31.10 10.81
C LEU A 123 13.04 -32.62 10.62
N GLN A 124 13.13 -33.09 9.38
CA GLN A 124 13.31 -34.51 9.09
C GLN A 124 14.74 -34.96 9.02
N LYS A 125 15.64 -34.15 8.45
CA LYS A 125 17.05 -34.51 8.17
C LYS A 125 18.07 -33.67 8.94
N GLY A 126 17.61 -32.68 9.73
CA GLY A 126 18.45 -31.65 10.31
C GLY A 126 18.99 -30.70 9.24
N ASP A 127 19.99 -29.91 9.57
CA ASP A 127 20.54 -28.88 8.68
C ASP A 127 21.32 -29.44 7.47
N LYS A 128 21.54 -30.74 7.43
CA LYS A 128 22.28 -31.38 6.32
C LYS A 128 21.44 -31.44 5.07
N GLY A 129 21.87 -30.74 4.01
CA GLY A 129 21.21 -30.72 2.71
C GLY A 129 19.96 -29.83 2.62
N ALA A 130 19.66 -29.06 3.63
CA ALA A 130 18.68 -27.98 3.52
C ALA A 130 19.27 -26.81 2.74
N PRO A 131 18.49 -26.13 1.87
CA PRO A 131 18.99 -24.94 1.21
C PRO A 131 19.26 -23.83 2.23
N ALA A 132 20.41 -23.19 2.15
CA ALA A 132 20.75 -22.02 2.96
C ALA A 132 19.97 -20.80 2.44
N LEU A 133 18.70 -20.68 2.85
CA LEU A 133 17.86 -19.53 2.51
C LEU A 133 18.01 -18.47 3.59
N GLU A 134 18.46 -17.27 3.20
CA GLU A 134 18.57 -16.14 4.12
C GLU A 134 17.27 -15.33 4.10
N PHE A 135 16.75 -15.05 5.28
CA PHE A 135 15.52 -14.27 5.47
C PHE A 135 15.87 -12.97 6.22
N ASN A 136 15.89 -11.86 5.50
CA ASN A 136 16.21 -10.56 6.09
C ASN A 136 14.99 -9.86 6.70
N SER A 137 13.78 -10.31 6.37
CA SER A 137 12.54 -9.74 6.90
C SER A 137 12.23 -10.23 8.31
N PRO A 138 12.04 -9.33 9.31
CA PRO A 138 11.58 -9.71 10.64
C PRO A 138 10.23 -10.43 10.65
N GLU A 139 9.35 -10.13 9.67
CA GLU A 139 8.06 -10.81 9.50
C GLU A 139 8.28 -12.27 9.09
N SER A 140 9.15 -12.51 8.11
CA SER A 140 9.53 -13.87 7.69
C SER A 140 10.07 -14.66 8.86
N TYR A 141 11.00 -14.08 9.62
CA TYR A 141 11.63 -14.75 10.76
C TYR A 141 10.62 -15.18 11.83
N ARG A 142 9.72 -14.27 12.23
CA ARG A 142 8.66 -14.58 13.20
C ARG A 142 7.72 -15.68 12.68
N ARG A 143 7.36 -15.60 11.40
CA ARG A 143 6.45 -16.58 10.78
C ARG A 143 7.12 -17.96 10.66
N ILE A 144 8.39 -18.01 10.28
CA ILE A 144 9.16 -19.24 10.20
C ILE A 144 9.27 -19.88 11.59
N GLN A 145 9.63 -19.12 12.62
CA GLN A 145 9.70 -19.65 13.99
C GLN A 145 8.35 -20.18 14.50
N HIS A 146 7.27 -19.45 14.21
CA HIS A 146 5.93 -19.88 14.57
C HIS A 146 5.57 -21.19 13.87
N ASN A 147 5.80 -21.27 12.57
CA ASN A 147 5.50 -22.42 11.76
C ASN A 147 6.34 -23.65 12.10
N LEU A 148 7.63 -23.45 12.47
CA LEU A 148 8.49 -24.54 12.96
C LEU A 148 7.91 -25.16 14.23
N ARG A 149 7.55 -24.34 15.23
CA ARG A 149 6.95 -24.81 16.49
C ARG A 149 5.64 -25.54 16.25
N TRP A 150 4.83 -25.06 15.32
CA TRP A 150 3.59 -25.73 14.96
C TRP A 150 3.85 -27.07 14.26
N LEU A 151 4.81 -27.14 13.33
CA LEU A 151 5.20 -28.36 12.62
C LEU A 151 5.78 -29.42 13.56
N GLU A 152 6.58 -29.04 14.58
CA GLU A 152 7.12 -29.92 15.60
C GLU A 152 6.01 -30.65 16.40
N GLN A 153 4.84 -30.05 16.52
CA GLN A 153 3.68 -30.64 17.20
C GLN A 153 2.85 -31.55 16.28
N GLN A 154 3.14 -31.56 14.98
CA GLN A 154 2.40 -32.37 14.01
C GLN A 154 3.05 -33.74 13.82
N LYS A 155 2.21 -34.76 13.54
CA LYS A 155 2.72 -36.05 13.06
C LYS A 155 3.16 -35.91 11.61
N LEU A 156 4.46 -35.69 11.38
CA LEU A 156 5.02 -35.50 10.05
C LEU A 156 5.08 -36.83 9.28
N PRO A 157 4.72 -36.86 7.98
CA PRO A 157 4.94 -38.02 7.14
C PRO A 157 6.45 -38.14 6.84
N ARG A 158 6.91 -39.35 6.59
CA ARG A 158 8.28 -39.57 6.08
C ARG A 158 8.33 -39.13 4.61
N ILE A 159 8.94 -37.99 4.35
CA ILE A 159 8.99 -37.37 3.02
C ILE A 159 10.30 -37.78 2.33
N ASP A 160 10.17 -38.36 1.14
CA ASP A 160 11.30 -38.57 0.24
C ASP A 160 11.35 -37.41 -0.78
N PHE A 161 12.27 -36.47 -0.56
CA PHE A 161 12.42 -35.28 -1.40
C PHE A 161 12.90 -35.60 -2.82
N SER A 162 13.44 -36.80 -3.07
CA SER A 162 13.78 -37.26 -4.41
C SER A 162 12.54 -37.64 -5.23
N ARG A 163 11.39 -37.85 -4.57
CA ARG A 163 10.09 -38.13 -5.19
C ARG A 163 9.16 -36.89 -5.27
N ILE A 164 9.65 -35.73 -4.90
CA ILE A 164 8.96 -34.47 -5.13
C ILE A 164 9.50 -33.83 -6.40
N ASN A 165 8.74 -33.88 -7.47
CA ASN A 165 9.10 -33.33 -8.77
C ASN A 165 8.70 -31.86 -8.90
N VAL A 166 9.55 -31.07 -9.53
CA VAL A 166 9.34 -29.64 -9.81
C VAL A 166 9.73 -29.33 -11.26
N THR A 167 9.01 -28.42 -11.87
CA THR A 167 9.40 -27.80 -13.13
C THR A 167 10.12 -26.48 -12.84
N LEU A 168 11.39 -26.41 -13.19
CA LEU A 168 12.16 -25.16 -13.10
C LEU A 168 12.01 -24.38 -14.40
N VAL A 169 11.63 -23.13 -14.29
CA VAL A 169 11.63 -22.15 -15.39
C VAL A 169 12.70 -21.11 -15.02
N VAL A 170 13.80 -21.13 -15.75
CA VAL A 170 14.96 -20.29 -15.41
C VAL A 170 15.18 -19.25 -16.50
N THR A 171 15.27 -18.00 -16.10
CA THR A 171 15.72 -16.91 -16.97
C THR A 171 17.09 -16.42 -16.55
N ARG A 172 17.89 -15.95 -17.51
CA ARG A 172 19.19 -15.32 -17.28
C ARG A 172 19.14 -13.79 -17.40
N ARG A 173 17.99 -13.25 -17.83
CA ARG A 173 17.75 -11.82 -17.97
C ARG A 173 16.93 -11.30 -16.80
N GLU A 174 17.44 -10.29 -16.12
CA GLU A 174 16.77 -9.71 -14.94
C GLU A 174 15.40 -9.10 -15.30
N ASP A 175 15.29 -8.47 -16.48
CA ASP A 175 14.03 -7.89 -16.95
C ASP A 175 12.94 -8.94 -17.16
N ASP A 176 13.28 -10.13 -17.67
CA ASP A 176 12.33 -11.22 -17.84
C ASP A 176 11.95 -11.83 -16.49
N ALA A 177 12.89 -11.95 -15.56
CA ALA A 177 12.62 -12.35 -14.19
C ALA A 177 11.59 -11.43 -13.53
N TYR A 178 11.74 -10.13 -13.72
CA TYR A 178 10.82 -9.14 -13.17
C TYR A 178 9.44 -9.22 -13.84
N ARG A 179 9.36 -9.36 -15.16
CA ARG A 179 8.09 -9.58 -15.86
C ARG A 179 7.38 -10.84 -15.39
N PHE A 180 8.10 -11.93 -15.16
CA PHE A 180 7.54 -13.14 -14.56
C PHE A 180 7.01 -12.90 -13.15
N PHE A 181 7.76 -12.17 -12.33
CA PHE A 181 7.33 -11.78 -10.99
C PHE A 181 6.00 -11.01 -11.02
N GLU A 182 5.85 -10.07 -11.95
CA GLU A 182 4.61 -9.30 -12.11
C GLU A 182 3.44 -10.15 -12.61
N THR A 183 3.68 -11.04 -13.58
CA THR A 183 2.61 -11.78 -14.25
C THR A 183 2.15 -13.03 -13.49
N GLN A 184 3.07 -13.79 -12.89
CA GLN A 184 2.75 -15.06 -12.23
C GLN A 184 2.05 -14.90 -10.87
N ASN A 185 2.19 -13.76 -10.21
CA ASN A 185 1.48 -13.48 -8.96
C ASN A 185 -0.05 -13.30 -9.13
N THR A 186 -0.61 -13.70 -10.28
CA THR A 186 -2.04 -13.65 -10.56
C THR A 186 -2.82 -14.88 -10.08
N SER A 187 -2.17 -16.01 -9.83
CA SER A 187 -2.83 -17.30 -9.55
C SER A 187 -2.77 -17.76 -8.08
N GLY A 188 -2.01 -17.07 -7.20
CA GLY A 188 -1.91 -17.39 -5.76
C GLY A 188 -2.40 -16.26 -4.84
N VAL A 189 -1.84 -16.15 -3.64
CA VAL A 189 -1.99 -14.94 -2.82
C VAL A 189 -1.37 -13.78 -3.58
N ARG A 190 -2.21 -12.94 -4.18
CA ARG A 190 -1.79 -11.84 -5.05
C ARG A 190 -0.87 -10.87 -4.31
N LEU A 191 0.18 -10.41 -4.96
CA LEU A 191 1.00 -9.31 -4.45
C LEU A 191 0.14 -8.06 -4.25
N GLY A 192 0.28 -7.43 -3.10
CA GLY A 192 -0.30 -6.12 -2.86
C GLY A 192 0.41 -5.03 -3.67
N GLY A 193 -0.26 -3.91 -3.88
CA GLY A 193 0.37 -2.76 -4.53
C GLY A 193 1.69 -2.35 -3.85
N ALA A 194 1.74 -2.39 -2.53
CA ALA A 194 2.95 -2.07 -1.75
C ALA A 194 4.12 -3.04 -2.01
N ASP A 195 3.84 -4.33 -2.20
CA ASP A 195 4.88 -5.33 -2.49
C ASP A 195 5.49 -5.12 -3.89
N ILE A 196 4.67 -4.74 -4.87
CA ILE A 196 5.12 -4.42 -6.22
C ILE A 196 5.96 -3.14 -6.23
N ILE A 197 5.52 -2.10 -5.50
CA ILE A 197 6.26 -0.85 -5.36
C ILE A 197 7.63 -1.13 -4.74
N LYS A 198 7.68 -1.94 -3.66
CA LYS A 198 8.94 -2.38 -3.05
C LYS A 198 9.88 -3.00 -4.08
N ALA A 199 9.40 -4.02 -4.79
CA ALA A 199 10.20 -4.76 -5.76
C ALA A 199 10.72 -3.85 -6.88
N TYR A 200 9.87 -2.98 -7.41
CA TYR A 200 10.22 -2.03 -8.47
C TYR A 200 11.34 -1.07 -8.03
N HIS A 201 11.22 -0.49 -6.85
CA HIS A 201 12.18 0.52 -6.39
C HIS A 201 13.47 -0.08 -5.85
N LEU A 202 13.44 -1.24 -5.20
CA LEU A 202 14.67 -1.90 -4.74
C LEU A 202 15.60 -2.23 -5.90
N ARG A 203 15.07 -2.61 -7.05
CA ARG A 203 15.87 -2.83 -8.26
C ARG A 203 16.70 -1.61 -8.67
N SER A 204 16.19 -0.40 -8.45
CA SER A 204 16.85 0.85 -8.79
C SER A 204 17.80 1.37 -7.69
N VAL A 205 17.88 0.68 -6.55
CA VAL A 205 18.79 1.00 -5.45
C VAL A 205 20.13 0.31 -5.69
N ILE A 206 21.22 0.99 -5.33
CA ILE A 206 22.57 0.45 -5.44
C ILE A 206 22.68 -0.86 -4.64
N PRO A 207 23.20 -1.96 -5.22
CA PRO A 207 23.22 -3.28 -4.57
C PRO A 207 23.77 -3.28 -3.16
N ALA A 208 24.80 -2.49 -2.88
CA ALA A 208 25.42 -2.39 -1.55
C ALA A 208 24.46 -1.89 -0.45
N THR A 209 23.39 -1.18 -0.80
CA THR A 209 22.43 -0.60 0.15
C THR A 209 21.00 -1.18 0.03
N GLN A 210 20.77 -2.09 -0.92
CA GLN A 210 19.44 -2.69 -1.14
C GLN A 210 18.89 -3.35 0.13
N ASN A 211 19.73 -4.07 0.85
CA ASN A 211 19.37 -4.78 2.07
C ASN A 211 18.87 -3.81 3.17
N ASP A 212 19.53 -2.68 3.35
CA ASP A 212 19.14 -1.69 4.35
C ASP A 212 17.80 -1.03 3.98
N PHE A 213 17.58 -0.73 2.70
CA PHE A 213 16.31 -0.21 2.23
C PHE A 213 15.18 -1.24 2.32
N ALA A 214 15.45 -2.52 2.00
CA ALA A 214 14.49 -3.60 2.16
C ALA A 214 14.06 -3.76 3.62
N ARG A 215 15.02 -3.79 4.56
CA ARG A 215 14.74 -3.85 6.00
C ARG A 215 13.98 -2.62 6.51
N THR A 216 14.31 -1.44 6.01
CA THR A 216 13.60 -0.21 6.36
C THR A 216 12.15 -0.28 5.90
N TRP A 217 11.90 -0.72 4.66
CA TRP A 217 10.55 -0.92 4.14
C TRP A 217 9.75 -1.93 4.96
N GLU A 218 10.32 -3.08 5.30
CA GLU A 218 9.67 -4.12 6.11
C GLU A 218 9.27 -3.63 7.51
N ARG A 219 10.07 -2.74 8.11
CA ARG A 219 9.75 -2.14 9.42
C ARG A 219 8.54 -1.23 9.39
N LEU A 220 8.15 -0.70 8.24
CA LEU A 220 6.98 0.14 8.12
C LEU A 220 5.67 -0.65 8.29
N GLY A 221 5.69 -1.98 8.15
CA GLY A 221 4.51 -2.83 8.34
C GLY A 221 3.50 -2.75 7.20
N ASP A 222 2.19 -2.72 7.53
CA ASP A 222 1.15 -2.68 6.50
C ASP A 222 1.01 -1.31 5.86
N LEU A 223 1.58 -1.16 4.67
CA LEU A 223 1.54 0.06 3.86
C LEU A 223 0.32 0.17 2.94
N LYS A 224 -0.52 -0.87 2.85
CA LYS A 224 -1.67 -0.87 1.93
C LYS A 224 -2.62 0.33 2.13
N PRO A 225 -3.03 0.67 3.36
CA PRO A 225 -3.90 1.84 3.58
C PRO A 225 -3.23 3.15 3.20
N LEU A 226 -1.94 3.30 3.53
CA LEU A 226 -1.19 4.51 3.19
C LEU A 226 -1.04 4.68 1.68
N VAL A 227 -0.63 3.63 0.96
CA VAL A 227 -0.42 3.67 -0.50
C VAL A 227 -1.70 4.05 -1.22
N ALA A 228 -2.85 3.51 -0.81
CA ALA A 228 -4.15 3.90 -1.34
C ALA A 228 -4.47 5.38 -1.06
N THR A 229 -4.16 5.87 0.15
CA THR A 229 -4.34 7.29 0.51
C THR A 229 -3.44 8.21 -0.31
N LEU A 230 -2.17 7.86 -0.48
CA LEU A 230 -1.21 8.62 -1.29
C LEU A 230 -1.67 8.70 -2.75
N MET A 231 -2.07 7.59 -3.33
CA MET A 231 -2.60 7.57 -4.69
C MET A 231 -3.80 8.52 -4.82
N LYS A 232 -4.78 8.42 -3.93
CA LYS A 232 -5.98 9.28 -3.96
C LYS A 232 -5.63 10.76 -3.79
N SER A 233 -4.72 11.09 -2.87
CA SER A 233 -4.27 12.47 -2.65
C SER A 233 -3.53 13.06 -3.85
N ARG A 234 -2.76 12.25 -4.56
CA ARG A 234 -2.07 12.65 -5.79
C ARG A 234 -3.00 12.83 -6.96
N HIS A 235 -4.09 12.07 -7.01
CA HIS A 235 -5.00 12.01 -8.16
C HIS A 235 -6.34 12.74 -7.96
N TRP A 236 -6.82 12.93 -6.76
CA TRP A 236 -8.09 13.66 -6.50
C TRP A 236 -8.03 15.15 -6.77
N GLN A 237 -7.21 15.52 -7.71
CA GLN A 237 -7.02 16.88 -8.14
C GLN A 237 -7.05 17.05 -9.57
N SER A 238 -7.18 18.26 -10.03
CA SER A 238 -7.11 18.62 -11.45
C SER A 238 -7.77 17.58 -12.35
N LEU A 239 -8.61 16.75 -11.79
CA LEU A 239 -9.00 15.45 -12.26
C LEU A 239 -10.41 15.45 -12.76
N ARG A 240 -10.80 16.53 -13.38
CA ARG A 240 -12.02 16.56 -14.16
C ARG A 240 -12.10 15.42 -15.17
N TRP A 241 -10.97 14.80 -15.49
CA TRP A 241 -10.87 13.76 -16.51
C TRP A 241 -10.24 12.43 -16.04
N ARG A 242 -9.83 12.29 -14.78
CA ARG A 242 -9.32 11.02 -14.27
C ARG A 242 -10.28 10.43 -13.25
N ASN A 243 -10.81 9.26 -13.55
CA ASN A 243 -11.50 8.45 -12.55
C ASN A 243 -10.47 7.67 -11.76
N VAL A 244 -10.49 7.85 -10.45
CA VAL A 244 -9.70 7.01 -9.54
C VAL A 244 -10.46 5.71 -9.35
N ALA A 245 -9.74 4.57 -9.39
CA ALA A 245 -10.36 3.28 -9.15
C ALA A 245 -11.06 3.25 -7.80
N SER A 246 -12.25 2.68 -7.81
CA SER A 246 -13.03 2.43 -6.60
C SER A 246 -12.46 1.24 -5.83
N ASP A 247 -12.57 1.23 -4.50
CA ASP A 247 -12.23 0.07 -3.65
C ASP A 247 -13.04 -1.20 -4.03
N ARG A 248 -14.10 -1.03 -4.84
CA ARG A 248 -14.93 -2.14 -5.35
C ARG A 248 -14.27 -2.94 -6.46
N ASP A 249 -13.25 -2.38 -7.12
CA ASP A 249 -12.43 -3.08 -8.09
C ASP A 249 -10.97 -3.12 -7.64
N PRO A 250 -10.60 -4.09 -6.80
CA PRO A 250 -9.24 -4.20 -6.25
C PRO A 250 -8.16 -4.39 -7.33
N LEU A 251 -8.52 -4.92 -8.50
CA LEU A 251 -7.57 -5.12 -9.60
C LEU A 251 -7.23 -3.79 -10.26
N LEU A 252 -8.26 -2.99 -10.53
CA LEU A 252 -8.08 -1.68 -11.11
C LEU A 252 -7.38 -0.72 -10.14
N GLU A 253 -7.75 -0.76 -8.86
CA GLU A 253 -7.07 0.02 -7.81
C GLU A 253 -5.57 -0.34 -7.75
N ARG A 254 -5.25 -1.65 -7.70
CA ARG A 254 -3.86 -2.12 -7.71
C ARG A 254 -3.10 -1.63 -8.93
N LYS A 255 -3.69 -1.75 -10.13
CA LYS A 255 -3.08 -1.28 -11.37
C LYS A 255 -2.77 0.21 -11.31
N GLN A 256 -3.70 1.02 -10.82
CA GLN A 256 -3.48 2.47 -10.69
C GLN A 256 -2.41 2.81 -9.64
N ILE A 257 -2.36 2.09 -8.52
CA ILE A 257 -1.30 2.25 -7.51
C ILE A 257 0.08 1.98 -8.14
N VAL A 258 0.22 0.87 -8.86
CA VAL A 258 1.47 0.50 -9.52
C VAL A 258 1.84 1.52 -10.58
N THR A 259 0.90 1.90 -11.42
CA THR A 259 1.14 2.90 -12.47
C THR A 259 1.60 4.23 -11.88
N GLU A 260 0.99 4.70 -10.79
CA GLU A 260 1.35 6.00 -10.20
C GLU A 260 2.65 5.97 -9.40
N LEU A 261 2.86 4.93 -8.61
CA LEU A 261 3.94 4.88 -7.63
C LEU A 261 5.13 4.01 -8.08
N ALA A 262 5.08 3.41 -9.26
CA ALA A 262 6.18 2.66 -9.84
C ALA A 262 6.44 3.09 -11.30
N GLU A 263 5.54 2.79 -12.24
CA GLU A 263 5.78 2.95 -13.67
C GLU A 263 5.98 4.41 -14.11
N ARG A 264 5.31 5.38 -13.45
CA ARG A 264 5.42 6.82 -13.75
C ARG A 264 6.56 7.52 -13.02
N THR A 265 7.42 6.78 -12.35
CA THR A 265 8.56 7.38 -11.68
C THR A 265 9.66 7.72 -12.67
N LEU A 266 10.37 8.81 -12.38
CA LEU A 266 11.48 9.26 -13.21
C LEU A 266 12.67 8.32 -13.06
N ALA A 267 13.44 8.12 -14.11
CA ALA A 267 14.67 7.32 -14.09
C ALA A 267 15.77 7.88 -13.18
N ASN A 268 15.59 9.09 -12.64
CA ASN A 268 16.54 9.69 -11.71
C ASN A 268 16.46 8.98 -10.34
N THR A 269 17.56 8.42 -9.91
CA THR A 269 17.69 7.71 -8.61
C THR A 269 18.06 8.62 -7.44
N ALA A 270 18.30 9.93 -7.69
CA ALA A 270 18.58 10.89 -6.62
C ALA A 270 17.34 11.12 -5.73
N ASP A 271 17.57 11.28 -4.44
CA ASP A 271 16.52 11.60 -3.50
C ASP A 271 16.23 13.11 -3.52
N ILE A 272 15.20 13.49 -4.26
CA ILE A 272 14.80 14.90 -4.45
C ILE A 272 13.49 15.18 -3.78
N ALA A 273 13.45 16.21 -2.94
CA ALA A 273 12.25 16.77 -2.34
C ALA A 273 11.92 18.12 -2.97
N TYR A 274 10.74 18.24 -3.56
CA TYR A 274 10.24 19.47 -4.14
C TYR A 274 9.43 20.23 -3.08
N ARG A 275 10.12 21.09 -2.34
CA ARG A 275 9.50 21.84 -1.25
C ARG A 275 9.39 23.32 -1.58
N PRO A 276 8.28 23.97 -1.19
CA PRO A 276 8.20 25.41 -1.27
C PRO A 276 9.25 26.04 -0.34
N LEU A 277 10.05 26.93 -0.89
CA LEU A 277 10.99 27.75 -0.14
C LEU A 277 10.29 29.08 0.17
N GLN A 278 10.11 29.38 1.46
CA GLN A 278 9.66 30.70 1.89
C GLN A 278 10.88 31.56 2.17
N VAL A 279 10.95 32.71 1.50
CA VAL A 279 11.99 33.69 1.69
C VAL A 279 11.39 34.89 2.42
N HIS A 280 11.76 35.08 3.68
CA HIS A 280 11.43 36.28 4.44
C HIS A 280 12.58 37.28 4.33
N ARG A 281 12.27 38.54 4.01
CA ARG A 281 13.25 39.59 3.97
C ARG A 281 13.14 40.44 5.22
N ASP A 282 14.25 40.66 5.90
CA ASP A 282 14.29 41.61 7.01
C ASP A 282 14.21 43.05 6.51
N ALA A 283 14.15 44.00 7.42
CA ALA A 283 14.10 45.43 7.10
C ALA A 283 15.32 45.91 6.28
N TRP A 284 16.38 45.15 6.26
CA TRP A 284 17.64 45.46 5.55
C TRP A 284 17.77 44.72 4.24
N GLY A 285 16.72 43.98 3.85
CA GLY A 285 16.69 43.19 2.60
C GLY A 285 17.48 41.88 2.67
N LYS A 286 17.90 41.43 3.85
CA LYS A 286 18.57 40.15 4.02
C LYS A 286 17.54 39.01 3.96
N ASP A 287 17.78 38.05 3.09
CA ASP A 287 16.94 36.91 2.91
C ASP A 287 17.11 35.90 4.07
N MET A 288 15.99 35.55 4.69
CA MET A 288 15.88 34.43 5.63
C MET A 288 15.04 33.33 5.02
N HIS A 289 15.57 32.11 4.97
CA HIS A 289 14.93 30.98 4.30
C HIS A 289 14.23 30.10 5.33
N SER A 290 13.01 29.67 4.99
CA SER A 290 12.26 28.69 5.74
C SER A 290 11.85 27.57 4.79
N VAL A 291 12.21 26.33 5.11
CA VAL A 291 11.88 25.15 4.32
C VAL A 291 11.18 24.15 5.23
N GLN A 292 10.01 23.68 4.82
CA GLN A 292 9.33 22.61 5.52
C GLN A 292 10.08 21.27 5.29
N PRO A 293 10.34 20.48 6.34
CA PRO A 293 11.00 19.19 6.18
C PRO A 293 10.11 18.16 5.46
N GLY A 294 10.71 17.22 4.74
CA GLY A 294 10.03 16.09 4.12
C GLY A 294 9.71 16.29 2.65
N TYR A 295 8.62 15.72 2.15
CA TYR A 295 8.27 15.65 0.74
C TYR A 295 6.93 16.33 0.47
N ALA A 296 6.78 16.99 -0.69
CA ALA A 296 5.47 17.43 -1.15
C ALA A 296 4.66 16.23 -1.68
N MET A 297 3.36 16.15 -1.29
CA MET A 297 2.50 15.02 -1.64
C MET A 297 2.47 14.72 -3.15
N ARG A 298 2.52 15.76 -3.97
CA ARG A 298 2.36 15.69 -5.43
C ARG A 298 3.63 15.89 -6.23
N GLN A 299 4.75 15.85 -5.57
CA GLN A 299 6.02 15.96 -6.27
C GLN A 299 6.20 14.83 -7.29
N PRO A 300 6.98 15.05 -8.36
CA PRO A 300 7.50 13.96 -9.17
C PRO A 300 8.27 12.98 -8.30
N LEU A 301 8.12 11.69 -8.54
CA LEU A 301 8.83 10.65 -7.81
C LEU A 301 9.97 10.11 -8.67
N GLY A 302 11.15 9.97 -8.09
CA GLY A 302 12.27 9.26 -8.69
C GLY A 302 12.22 7.78 -8.34
N SER A 303 12.74 6.92 -9.21
CA SER A 303 12.85 5.49 -8.95
C SER A 303 13.85 5.20 -7.81
N GLY A 304 13.65 4.10 -7.10
CA GLY A 304 14.53 3.67 -6.03
C GLY A 304 14.37 4.46 -4.74
N VAL A 305 15.46 5.03 -4.24
CA VAL A 305 15.58 5.67 -2.92
C VAL A 305 14.53 6.76 -2.69
N ASN A 306 14.28 7.58 -3.69
CA ASN A 306 13.35 8.72 -3.55
C ASN A 306 11.93 8.26 -3.20
N THR A 307 11.34 7.35 -3.98
CA THR A 307 9.98 6.86 -3.71
C THR A 307 9.92 6.08 -2.39
N MET A 308 10.95 5.30 -2.05
CA MET A 308 10.97 4.57 -0.78
C MET A 308 10.99 5.52 0.43
N ARG A 309 11.80 6.57 0.39
CA ARG A 309 11.84 7.60 1.43
C ARG A 309 10.58 8.45 1.47
N TYR A 310 10.00 8.76 0.31
CA TYR A 310 8.70 9.44 0.23
C TYR A 310 7.59 8.64 0.94
N VAL A 311 7.48 7.35 0.68
CA VAL A 311 6.51 6.48 1.36
C VAL A 311 6.78 6.40 2.86
N ALA A 312 8.05 6.23 3.26
CA ALA A 312 8.43 6.18 4.67
C ALA A 312 8.11 7.50 5.40
N TYR A 313 8.34 8.65 4.77
CA TYR A 313 7.99 9.95 5.33
C TYR A 313 6.48 10.08 5.58
N PHE A 314 5.66 9.76 4.59
CA PHE A 314 4.20 9.84 4.76
C PHE A 314 3.66 8.78 5.72
N HIS A 315 4.33 7.64 5.84
CA HIS A 315 4.00 6.67 6.88
C HIS A 315 4.23 7.24 8.28
N GLY A 316 5.41 7.83 8.54
CA GLY A 316 5.70 8.49 9.80
C GLY A 316 4.75 9.65 10.09
N LEU A 317 4.46 10.48 9.09
CA LEU A 317 3.51 11.59 9.21
C LEU A 317 2.11 11.09 9.57
N ARG A 318 1.65 10.01 8.91
CA ARG A 318 0.36 9.40 9.20
C ARG A 318 0.30 8.84 10.62
N GLN A 319 1.33 8.14 11.06
CA GLN A 319 1.41 7.63 12.44
C GLN A 319 1.37 8.78 13.46
N THR A 320 2.14 9.84 13.24
CA THR A 320 2.18 10.96 14.16
C THR A 320 0.85 11.71 14.27
N LEU A 321 0.14 11.86 13.15
CA LEU A 321 -1.07 12.69 13.10
C LEU A 321 -2.36 11.90 13.32
N LEU A 322 -2.47 10.71 12.75
CA LEU A 322 -3.73 10.00 12.61
C LEU A 322 -3.83 8.74 13.46
N ASP A 323 -2.72 8.27 14.03
CA ASP A 323 -2.72 7.19 15.01
C ASP A 323 -2.91 7.76 16.41
N VAL A 324 -4.14 8.25 16.64
CA VAL A 324 -4.52 8.88 17.90
C VAL A 324 -4.91 7.82 18.92
N GLY A 325 -4.30 7.89 20.12
CA GLY A 325 -4.58 6.97 21.21
C GLY A 325 -6.04 6.96 21.64
N GLU A 326 -6.39 6.08 22.59
CA GLU A 326 -7.77 5.89 23.04
C GLU A 326 -8.39 7.13 23.67
N ALA A 327 -7.62 7.91 24.42
CA ALA A 327 -8.08 9.11 25.14
C ALA A 327 -7.21 10.35 24.87
N PRO A 328 -7.27 10.92 23.67
CA PRO A 328 -6.50 12.14 23.37
C PRO A 328 -6.97 13.34 24.22
N PRO A 329 -6.07 14.28 24.54
CA PRO A 329 -6.39 15.44 25.35
C PRO A 329 -7.54 16.28 24.77
N LYS A 330 -8.54 16.62 25.58
CA LYS A 330 -9.67 17.45 25.16
C LYS A 330 -9.19 18.78 24.57
N GLY A 331 -9.78 19.18 23.45
CA GLY A 331 -9.44 20.42 22.76
C GLY A 331 -8.19 20.33 21.86
N SER A 332 -7.51 19.19 21.78
CA SER A 332 -6.42 18.96 20.84
C SER A 332 -6.95 18.57 19.45
N PHE A 333 -6.11 18.70 18.42
CA PHE A 333 -6.40 18.16 17.09
C PHE A 333 -6.78 16.68 17.15
N ALA A 334 -6.01 15.85 17.86
CA ALA A 334 -6.25 14.42 18.00
C ALA A 334 -7.63 14.10 18.59
N TYR A 335 -8.09 14.91 19.57
CA TYR A 335 -9.43 14.78 20.14
C TYR A 335 -10.53 15.01 19.10
N TYR A 336 -10.46 16.12 18.37
CA TYR A 336 -11.47 16.45 17.36
C TYR A 336 -11.42 15.49 16.18
N TYR A 337 -10.22 15.14 15.71
CA TYR A 337 -10.06 14.15 14.65
C TYR A 337 -10.72 12.82 15.01
N LYS A 338 -10.47 12.29 16.21
CA LYS A 338 -11.09 11.04 16.66
C LYS A 338 -12.60 11.16 16.71
N ARG A 339 -13.12 12.16 17.39
CA ARG A 339 -14.55 12.37 17.59
C ARG A 339 -15.33 12.61 16.30
N LEU A 340 -14.79 13.41 15.41
CA LEU A 340 -15.48 13.84 14.19
C LEU A 340 -15.28 12.86 13.03
N SER A 341 -14.14 12.20 12.93
CA SER A 341 -13.82 11.32 11.80
C SER A 341 -14.00 9.83 12.10
N LYS A 342 -13.72 9.39 13.31
CA LYS A 342 -13.79 7.96 13.70
C LYS A 342 -15.07 7.62 14.44
N ASP A 343 -15.43 8.41 15.44
CA ASP A 343 -16.57 8.11 16.32
C ASP A 343 -17.91 8.60 15.76
N ALA A 344 -17.92 9.76 15.09
CA ALA A 344 -19.12 10.26 14.41
C ALA A 344 -19.51 9.35 13.26
N CYS A 345 -20.79 9.03 13.14
CA CYS A 345 -21.34 8.17 12.09
C CYS A 345 -21.25 8.81 10.68
N GLY A 346 -20.05 9.21 10.28
CA GLY A 346 -19.77 9.81 8.98
C GLY A 346 -19.84 8.77 7.85
N SER A 347 -18.73 8.55 7.20
CA SER A 347 -18.56 7.53 6.18
C SER A 347 -17.08 7.21 6.09
N VAL A 348 -16.75 5.96 5.89
CA VAL A 348 -15.35 5.52 5.64
C VAL A 348 -14.74 6.32 4.47
N PHE A 349 -15.52 6.60 3.44
CA PHE A 349 -15.06 7.35 2.27
C PHE A 349 -14.80 8.84 2.59
N LEU A 350 -15.65 9.47 3.41
CA LEU A 350 -15.42 10.85 3.89
C LEU A 350 -14.21 10.90 4.81
N SER A 351 -14.06 9.93 5.72
CA SER A 351 -12.89 9.85 6.61
C SER A 351 -11.58 9.68 5.83
N ARG A 352 -11.58 8.88 4.75
CA ARG A 352 -10.42 8.75 3.86
C ARG A 352 -10.10 10.04 3.12
N ALA A 353 -11.11 10.73 2.59
CA ALA A 353 -10.91 12.03 1.96
C ALA A 353 -10.33 13.06 2.94
N TYR A 354 -10.79 13.01 4.19
CA TYR A 354 -10.29 13.86 5.26
C TYR A 354 -8.83 13.52 5.62
N GLU A 355 -8.49 12.23 5.75
CA GLU A 355 -7.11 11.79 5.96
C GLU A 355 -6.18 12.24 4.82
N CYS A 356 -6.63 12.13 3.56
CA CYS A 356 -5.88 12.64 2.40
C CYS A 356 -5.59 14.14 2.51
N ALA A 357 -6.61 14.93 2.86
CA ALA A 357 -6.48 16.38 3.00
C ALA A 357 -5.55 16.76 4.16
N LEU A 358 -5.68 16.08 5.29
CA LEU A 358 -4.84 16.34 6.48
C LEU A 358 -3.36 16.04 6.23
N LEU A 359 -3.05 14.86 5.63
CA LEU A 359 -1.67 14.50 5.29
C LEU A 359 -1.07 15.47 4.27
N MET A 360 -1.88 15.85 3.29
CA MET A 360 -1.45 16.79 2.27
C MET A 360 -1.17 18.17 2.85
N TYR A 361 -2.07 18.68 3.70
CA TYR A 361 -1.88 19.94 4.40
C TYR A 361 -0.63 19.92 5.27
N ALA A 362 -0.50 18.91 6.14
CA ALA A 362 0.63 18.82 7.04
C ALA A 362 1.97 18.68 6.30
N SER A 363 1.96 18.00 5.15
CA SER A 363 3.14 17.91 4.30
C SER A 363 3.48 19.24 3.63
N GLN A 364 2.51 20.11 3.35
CA GLN A 364 2.69 21.39 2.65
C GLN A 364 3.04 22.52 3.62
N PHE A 365 2.34 22.63 4.74
CA PHE A 365 2.38 23.78 5.64
C PHE A 365 2.92 23.44 7.04
N GLY A 366 3.03 22.15 7.38
CA GLY A 366 3.36 21.73 8.74
C GLY A 366 2.12 21.58 9.62
N THR A 367 2.29 21.72 10.93
CA THR A 367 1.24 21.42 11.90
C THR A 367 0.84 22.61 12.80
N ALA A 368 1.40 23.80 12.57
CA ALA A 368 1.20 24.96 13.44
C ALA A 368 -0.28 25.35 13.58
N ARG A 369 -1.03 25.38 12.50
CA ARG A 369 -2.47 25.71 12.48
C ARG A 369 -3.36 24.50 12.17
N LEU A 370 -2.85 23.29 12.40
CA LEU A 370 -3.53 22.06 12.02
C LEU A 370 -4.93 21.94 12.61
N LEU A 371 -5.14 22.33 13.87
CA LEU A 371 -6.45 22.25 14.51
C LEU A 371 -7.48 23.13 13.76
N GLU A 372 -7.17 24.38 13.53
CA GLU A 372 -8.07 25.31 12.83
C GLU A 372 -8.40 24.80 11.42
N VAL A 373 -7.35 24.55 10.64
CA VAL A 373 -7.52 24.15 9.24
C VAL A 373 -8.25 22.81 9.13
N SER A 374 -7.98 21.87 10.02
CA SER A 374 -8.66 20.57 10.03
C SER A 374 -10.17 20.69 10.25
N LEU A 375 -10.60 21.58 11.15
CA LEU A 375 -12.03 21.79 11.39
C LEU A 375 -12.74 22.44 10.18
N TRP A 376 -12.07 23.37 9.49
CA TRP A 376 -12.61 23.94 8.25
C TRP A 376 -12.64 22.91 7.11
N MET A 377 -11.62 22.05 6.98
CA MET A 377 -11.63 20.92 6.04
C MET A 377 -12.75 19.92 6.36
N PHE A 378 -12.94 19.62 7.65
CA PHE A 378 -14.06 18.79 8.09
C PHE A 378 -15.39 19.34 7.59
N ARG A 379 -15.63 20.66 7.78
CA ARG A 379 -16.85 21.31 7.28
C ARG A 379 -17.07 21.09 5.79
N VAL A 380 -16.03 21.26 4.97
CA VAL A 380 -16.12 21.10 3.51
C VAL A 380 -16.40 19.64 3.14
N ILE A 381 -15.62 18.70 3.65
CA ILE A 381 -15.68 17.29 3.26
C ILE A 381 -16.97 16.63 3.77
N PHE A 382 -17.32 16.86 5.03
CA PHE A 382 -18.47 16.21 5.65
C PHE A 382 -19.80 16.92 5.35
N SER A 383 -19.80 18.08 4.68
CA SER A 383 -21.02 18.71 4.16
C SER A 383 -21.86 17.77 3.30
N MET A 384 -21.21 16.85 2.58
CA MET A 384 -21.91 15.80 1.82
C MET A 384 -22.92 14.99 2.64
N ARG A 385 -22.66 14.77 3.92
CA ARG A 385 -23.57 14.04 4.81
C ARG A 385 -24.85 14.83 5.05
N LEU A 386 -24.80 16.14 4.89
CA LEU A 386 -25.91 17.07 5.13
C LEU A 386 -26.71 17.41 3.86
N ILE A 387 -26.03 17.42 2.72
CA ILE A 387 -26.64 17.70 1.43
C ILE A 387 -27.46 16.49 0.94
N ARG A 388 -27.01 15.27 1.19
CA ARG A 388 -27.62 14.03 0.70
C ARG A 388 -28.51 13.35 1.74
N GLU A 389 -29.66 12.85 1.29
CA GLU A 389 -30.56 12.03 2.13
C GLU A 389 -30.08 10.59 2.26
N VAL A 390 -29.37 10.09 1.25
CA VAL A 390 -29.02 8.69 1.09
C VAL A 390 -27.56 8.43 1.51
N SER A 391 -27.14 7.15 1.49
CA SER A 391 -25.78 6.73 1.81
C SER A 391 -24.73 7.47 0.99
N VAL A 392 -23.66 7.91 1.68
CA VAL A 392 -22.48 8.46 1.03
C VAL A 392 -21.68 7.31 0.43
N ARG A 393 -21.50 7.33 -0.89
CA ARG A 393 -20.72 6.36 -1.67
C ARG A 393 -19.41 6.97 -2.13
N GLU A 394 -18.47 6.13 -2.51
CA GLU A 394 -17.13 6.57 -2.93
C GLU A 394 -17.16 7.45 -4.18
N ASP A 395 -17.94 7.04 -5.20
CA ASP A 395 -18.16 7.83 -6.42
C ASP A 395 -18.71 9.22 -6.15
N GLY A 396 -19.63 9.31 -5.17
CA GLY A 396 -20.14 10.59 -4.70
C GLY A 396 -19.09 11.46 -4.03
N VAL A 397 -18.19 10.86 -3.22
CA VAL A 397 -17.08 11.61 -2.59
C VAL A 397 -16.09 12.09 -3.66
N GLN A 398 -15.77 11.26 -4.65
CA GLN A 398 -14.93 11.67 -5.78
C GLN A 398 -15.53 12.85 -6.55
N ALA A 399 -16.84 12.79 -6.84
CA ALA A 399 -17.56 13.90 -7.49
C ALA A 399 -17.51 15.17 -6.63
N HIS A 400 -17.73 15.04 -5.32
CA HIS A 400 -17.69 16.17 -4.41
C HIS A 400 -16.30 16.85 -4.36
N ILE A 401 -15.22 16.06 -4.28
CA ILE A 401 -13.84 16.58 -4.29
C ILE A 401 -13.48 17.18 -5.65
N ARG A 402 -14.00 16.65 -6.75
CA ARG A 402 -13.83 17.22 -8.09
C ARG A 402 -14.54 18.57 -8.23
N ASP A 403 -15.77 18.66 -7.73
CA ASP A 403 -16.58 19.86 -7.84
C ASP A 403 -16.11 20.95 -6.85
N ASN A 404 -15.50 20.54 -5.74
CA ASN A 404 -14.88 21.40 -4.73
C ASN A 404 -13.41 21.00 -4.60
N PRO A 405 -12.49 21.56 -5.41
CA PRO A 405 -11.13 21.07 -5.59
C PRO A 405 -10.21 21.36 -4.39
N LEU A 406 -10.60 20.87 -3.20
CA LEU A 406 -9.90 21.07 -1.95
C LEU A 406 -8.43 20.64 -2.03
N MET A 407 -8.16 19.49 -2.67
CA MET A 407 -6.78 19.00 -2.79
C MET A 407 -5.92 19.91 -3.67
N ASP A 408 -6.54 20.54 -4.69
CA ASP A 408 -5.84 21.51 -5.54
C ASP A 408 -5.51 22.78 -4.76
N TRP A 409 -6.46 23.26 -3.96
CA TRP A 409 -6.23 24.42 -3.11
C TRP A 409 -5.12 24.17 -2.11
N ILE A 410 -5.09 23.01 -1.45
CA ILE A 410 -3.98 22.65 -0.53
C ILE A 410 -2.64 22.69 -1.26
N ALA A 411 -2.58 22.12 -2.49
CA ALA A 411 -1.32 22.02 -3.21
C ALA A 411 -0.83 23.32 -3.82
N SER A 412 -1.74 24.20 -4.23
CA SER A 412 -1.42 25.43 -4.96
C SER A 412 -1.39 26.68 -4.08
N SER A 413 -1.97 26.64 -2.88
CA SER A 413 -1.91 27.79 -1.97
C SER A 413 -0.48 28.04 -1.50
N HIS A 414 -0.09 29.29 -1.51
CA HIS A 414 1.22 29.75 -1.05
C HIS A 414 1.27 29.99 0.46
N SER A 415 0.11 30.18 1.08
CA SER A 415 -0.02 30.39 2.53
C SER A 415 -1.23 29.65 3.11
N GLU A 416 -1.18 29.44 4.43
CA GLU A 416 -2.30 28.88 5.19
C GLU A 416 -3.51 29.82 5.17
N ASP A 417 -3.30 31.13 5.12
CA ASP A 417 -4.39 32.11 5.08
C ASP A 417 -5.16 32.06 3.77
N GLU A 418 -4.48 31.90 2.64
CA GLU A 418 -5.09 31.69 1.33
C GLU A 418 -5.97 30.42 1.31
N LEU A 419 -5.47 29.33 1.87
CA LEU A 419 -6.26 28.10 1.99
C LEU A 419 -7.46 28.31 2.93
N LEU A 420 -7.28 28.98 4.05
CA LEU A 420 -8.36 29.26 5.00
C LEU A 420 -9.44 30.16 4.39
N GLU A 421 -9.08 31.13 3.57
CA GLU A 421 -10.04 31.97 2.83
C GLU A 421 -10.90 31.11 1.91
N TYR A 422 -10.29 30.21 1.14
CA TYR A 422 -11.05 29.26 0.33
C TYR A 422 -11.99 28.38 1.18
N LEU A 423 -11.51 27.78 2.26
CA LEU A 423 -12.29 26.92 3.15
C LEU A 423 -13.47 27.67 3.80
N ARG A 424 -13.26 28.93 4.21
CA ARG A 424 -14.29 29.78 4.81
C ARG A 424 -15.32 30.26 3.79
N SER A 425 -14.92 30.49 2.54
CA SER A 425 -15.80 30.92 1.44
C SER A 425 -16.73 29.80 0.94
N TYR A 426 -16.43 28.54 1.27
CA TYR A 426 -17.25 27.38 0.83
C TYR A 426 -18.70 27.52 1.32
N LYS A 427 -19.66 27.29 0.40
CA LYS A 427 -21.10 27.39 0.66
C LYS A 427 -21.77 26.07 0.28
N TYR A 428 -22.69 25.64 1.10
CA TYR A 428 -23.59 24.52 0.81
C TYR A 428 -24.92 24.72 1.53
N THR A 429 -25.93 23.94 1.10
CA THR A 429 -27.27 24.03 1.69
C THR A 429 -27.60 22.69 2.34
N PRO A 430 -27.60 22.60 3.68
CA PRO A 430 -28.05 21.40 4.37
C PRO A 430 -29.54 21.16 4.15
N THR A 431 -29.95 19.88 4.10
CA THR A 431 -31.36 19.49 3.99
C THR A 431 -31.86 18.89 5.31
N GLY A 432 -33.10 19.18 5.69
CA GLY A 432 -33.76 18.61 6.87
C GLY A 432 -34.16 17.13 6.68
N ALA A 433 -34.19 16.66 5.46
CA ALA A 433 -34.60 15.30 5.13
C ALA A 433 -33.69 14.26 5.82
N GLY A 434 -34.30 13.30 6.46
CA GLY A 434 -33.60 12.26 7.24
C GLY A 434 -33.19 12.66 8.65
N LEU A 435 -33.43 13.89 9.12
CA LEU A 435 -33.16 14.31 10.50
C LEU A 435 -34.33 14.01 11.46
N ASP A 436 -35.49 13.70 10.92
CA ASP A 436 -36.72 13.34 11.64
C ASP A 436 -36.76 11.86 12.05
N LYS A 437 -35.89 11.01 11.50
CA LYS A 437 -35.84 9.57 11.66
C LYS A 437 -34.58 9.12 12.39
N HIS A 438 -34.56 7.87 12.89
CA HIS A 438 -33.34 7.23 13.37
C HIS A 438 -32.40 6.90 12.19
N SER A 439 -31.78 7.94 11.63
CA SER A 439 -30.91 7.83 10.46
C SER A 439 -29.43 8.00 10.83
N ILE A 440 -28.56 7.58 9.92
CA ILE A 440 -27.11 7.84 10.07
C ILE A 440 -26.85 9.35 10.06
N LYS A 441 -27.60 10.12 9.25
CA LYS A 441 -27.49 11.58 9.17
C LYS A 441 -27.79 12.25 10.50
N LYS A 442 -28.90 11.86 11.18
CA LYS A 442 -29.27 12.38 12.48
C LYS A 442 -28.19 12.09 13.53
N ARG A 443 -27.75 10.82 13.65
CA ARG A 443 -26.68 10.43 14.58
C ARG A 443 -25.38 11.19 14.32
N PHE A 444 -25.03 11.44 13.06
CA PHE A 444 -23.89 12.24 12.70
C PHE A 444 -24.04 13.69 13.20
N VAL A 445 -25.17 14.36 12.93
CA VAL A 445 -25.42 15.73 13.38
C VAL A 445 -25.39 15.83 14.91
N GLU A 446 -26.04 14.87 15.59
CA GLU A 446 -26.03 14.80 17.06
C GLU A 446 -24.60 14.63 17.63
N SER A 447 -23.82 13.71 17.07
CA SER A 447 -22.43 13.49 17.48
C SER A 447 -21.54 14.72 17.27
N VAL A 448 -21.67 15.40 16.13
CA VAL A 448 -20.96 16.64 15.84
C VAL A 448 -21.40 17.74 16.80
N SER A 449 -22.71 17.86 17.04
CA SER A 449 -23.27 18.88 17.96
C SER A 449 -22.74 18.72 19.38
N ILE A 450 -22.68 17.50 19.89
CA ILE A 450 -22.11 17.18 21.20
C ILE A 450 -20.62 17.52 21.24
N THR A 451 -19.87 17.12 20.20
CA THR A 451 -18.43 17.30 20.16
C THR A 451 -17.99 18.75 20.08
N LEU A 452 -18.72 19.58 19.31
CA LEU A 452 -18.40 20.98 19.06
C LEU A 452 -19.27 21.95 19.87
N HIS A 453 -20.19 21.44 20.71
CA HIS A 453 -21.13 22.21 21.49
C HIS A 453 -21.98 23.18 20.62
N LEU A 454 -22.64 22.62 19.58
CA LEU A 454 -23.55 23.37 18.72
C LEU A 454 -24.90 23.55 19.41
N ASN A 455 -25.46 24.75 19.32
CA ASN A 455 -26.79 25.04 19.86
C ASN A 455 -27.84 24.92 18.74
N LEU A 456 -28.30 23.70 18.47
CA LEU A 456 -29.26 23.42 17.40
C LEU A 456 -30.70 23.31 17.91
N PRO A 457 -31.69 23.85 17.16
CA PRO A 457 -33.09 23.93 17.57
C PRO A 457 -33.83 22.60 17.42
N TRP A 458 -33.40 21.57 18.12
CA TRP A 458 -34.11 20.30 18.18
C TRP A 458 -35.47 20.47 18.88
N PRO A 459 -36.53 19.76 18.48
CA PRO A 459 -36.53 18.64 17.52
C PRO A 459 -36.94 19.03 16.08
N ASN A 460 -36.82 20.28 15.66
CA ASN A 460 -37.27 20.72 14.35
C ASN A 460 -36.20 20.46 13.24
N PRO A 461 -36.36 19.43 12.36
CA PRO A 461 -35.34 19.04 11.37
C PRO A 461 -35.00 20.14 10.36
N ILE A 462 -35.99 20.96 9.96
CA ILE A 462 -35.83 22.02 8.97
C ILE A 462 -34.97 23.13 9.57
N ARG A 463 -35.30 23.56 10.79
CA ARG A 463 -34.52 24.59 11.50
C ARG A 463 -33.12 24.09 11.86
N VAL A 464 -32.97 22.85 12.31
CA VAL A 464 -31.66 22.23 12.57
C VAL A 464 -30.81 22.29 11.31
N ALA A 465 -31.33 21.92 10.15
CA ALA A 465 -30.60 22.01 8.89
C ALA A 465 -30.23 23.44 8.52
N ALA A 466 -31.16 24.39 8.66
CA ALA A 466 -30.92 25.78 8.32
C ALA A 466 -29.86 26.46 9.18
N GLU A 467 -29.81 26.15 10.47
CA GLU A 467 -28.90 26.76 11.45
C GLU A 467 -27.56 26.03 11.60
N TYR A 468 -27.46 24.76 11.15
CA TYR A 468 -26.30 23.89 11.35
C TYR A 468 -24.98 24.51 10.90
N ASP A 469 -24.91 25.03 9.67
CA ASP A 469 -23.64 25.53 9.12
C ASP A 469 -23.17 26.82 9.82
N ALA A 470 -24.10 27.69 10.21
CA ALA A 470 -23.79 28.89 10.97
C ALA A 470 -23.24 28.55 12.37
N GLU A 471 -23.89 27.63 13.07
CA GLU A 471 -23.45 27.14 14.38
C GLU A 471 -22.09 26.44 14.29
N LEU A 472 -21.88 25.60 13.26
CA LEU A 472 -20.61 24.95 13.00
C LEU A 472 -19.49 25.96 12.77
N CYS A 473 -19.71 26.98 11.93
CA CYS A 473 -18.73 28.04 11.69
C CYS A 473 -18.41 28.82 12.96
N ALA A 474 -19.40 29.15 13.78
CA ALA A 474 -19.19 29.84 15.07
C ALA A 474 -18.38 28.98 16.04
N ALA A 475 -18.68 27.69 16.12
CA ALA A 475 -17.93 26.76 16.96
C ALA A 475 -16.47 26.62 16.51
N ILE A 476 -16.22 26.47 15.19
CA ILE A 476 -14.85 26.40 14.65
C ILE A 476 -14.05 27.65 15.03
N LYS A 477 -14.61 28.84 14.81
CA LYS A 477 -13.94 30.09 15.19
C LYS A 477 -13.63 30.16 16.67
N ARG A 478 -14.57 29.80 17.56
CA ARG A 478 -14.39 29.76 19.01
C ARG A 478 -13.24 28.82 19.42
N ILE A 479 -13.19 27.62 18.83
CA ILE A 479 -12.14 26.62 19.12
C ILE A 479 -10.79 27.11 18.61
N SER A 480 -10.72 27.69 17.42
CA SER A 480 -9.49 28.22 16.84
C SER A 480 -8.90 29.37 17.70
N LEU A 481 -9.73 30.29 18.16
CA LEU A 481 -9.28 31.39 19.07
C LEU A 481 -8.76 30.84 20.40
N ALA A 482 -9.43 29.83 20.97
CA ALA A 482 -8.99 29.20 22.21
C ALA A 482 -7.66 28.42 22.02
N ASP A 483 -7.39 27.91 20.84
CA ASP A 483 -6.14 27.22 20.53
C ASP A 483 -4.98 28.23 20.40
N ILE A 484 -5.18 29.31 19.68
CA ILE A 484 -4.19 30.40 19.53
C ILE A 484 -3.82 30.96 20.90
N ALA A 485 -4.81 31.21 21.79
CA ALA A 485 -4.55 31.70 23.13
C ALA A 485 -3.72 30.72 23.98
N ARG A 486 -3.90 29.42 23.78
CA ARG A 486 -3.08 28.36 24.44
C ARG A 486 -1.65 28.30 23.92
N GLN A 487 -1.44 28.56 22.64
CA GLN A 487 -0.12 28.51 21.99
C GLN A 487 0.69 29.80 22.30
N GLY A 488 0.02 30.96 22.39
CA GLY A 488 0.67 32.24 22.70
C GLY A 488 1.00 32.45 24.18
N GLY A 489 0.52 31.59 25.06
CA GLY A 489 0.81 31.61 26.50
C GLY A 489 1.97 30.69 26.94
N LYS A 490 2.64 30.08 25.98
CA LYS A 490 3.86 29.27 26.16
C LYS A 490 5.07 30.03 25.64
#